data_4d607a60d999ebcb8d8aa3f1fcfe4572
#
_entry.id   4d607a60d999ebcb8d8aa3f1fcfe4572
#
_cell.length_a   1.000
_cell.length_b   1.000
_cell.length_c   1.000
_cell.angle_alpha   90.00
_cell.angle_beta   90.00
_cell.angle_gamma   90.00
#
_symmetry.space_group_name_H-M   'P 1'
#
loop_
_entity.id
_entity.type
_entity.pdbx_description
1 polymer ?
#
loop_
_entity_poly.entity_id
_entity_poly.type
_entity_poly.pdbx_seq_one_letter_code
_entity_poly.pdbx_strand_id
1 'polypeptide(L)'
;MKTRILIMLPGQPAETREVELPGDGEATPKDCYAALKAIIEPITGYPLEHVTVLADFAGGKNFRRSDMFVNELGHVVKPPLPRNEEATAIYRRNALLHQGYTDPEELPVIVGPAILFEHIVWH
;
A
#
# COMPACT_ATOMS: atom_id res chain seq x y z
N MET A 1 -18.59 -0.29 3.28
CA MET A 1 -17.94 -1.49 2.73
C MET A 1 -16.76 -1.88 3.61
N LYS A 2 -16.72 -3.11 4.04
CA LYS A 2 -15.57 -3.64 4.79
C LYS A 2 -14.49 -4.13 3.84
N THR A 3 -13.25 -3.79 4.13
CA THR A 3 -12.09 -4.28 3.37
C THR A 3 -10.95 -4.61 4.33
N ARG A 4 -10.03 -5.46 3.88
CA ARG A 4 -8.84 -5.78 4.67
C ARG A 4 -7.69 -4.89 4.26
N ILE A 5 -6.85 -4.57 5.23
CA ILE A 5 -5.59 -3.88 4.99
C ILE A 5 -4.43 -4.72 5.53
N LEU A 6 -3.30 -4.64 4.87
CA LEU A 6 -2.04 -5.20 5.33
C LEU A 6 -1.14 -4.04 5.75
N ILE A 7 -0.85 -3.96 7.03
CA ILE A 7 0.00 -2.93 7.62
C ILE A 7 1.42 -3.47 7.65
N MET A 8 2.33 -2.78 6.96
CA MET A 8 3.73 -3.18 6.86
C MET A 8 4.60 -2.07 7.44
N LEU A 9 5.12 -2.31 8.64
CA LEU A 9 6.04 -1.40 9.31
C LEU A 9 7.45 -2.00 9.27
N PRO A 10 8.48 -1.21 8.93
CA PRO A 10 9.85 -1.73 8.84
C PRO A 10 10.29 -2.41 10.14
N GLY A 11 10.86 -3.61 10.04
CA GLY A 11 11.35 -4.36 11.18
C GLY A 11 10.29 -5.03 12.03
N GLN A 12 9.02 -5.00 11.62
CA GLN A 12 7.90 -5.61 12.34
C GLN A 12 7.17 -6.60 11.44
N PRO A 13 6.54 -7.65 12.00
CA PRO A 13 5.69 -8.53 11.23
C PRO A 13 4.50 -7.77 10.65
N ALA A 14 4.08 -8.13 9.43
CA ALA A 14 2.89 -7.54 8.81
C ALA A 14 1.64 -7.88 9.61
N GLU A 15 0.73 -6.93 9.72
CA GLU A 15 -0.53 -7.07 10.43
C GLU A 15 -1.69 -6.91 9.45
N THR A 16 -2.63 -7.86 9.47
CA THR A 16 -3.88 -7.76 8.73
C THR A 16 -4.97 -7.19 9.63
N ARG A 17 -5.69 -6.20 9.13
CA ARG A 17 -6.77 -5.56 9.87
C ARG A 17 -7.96 -5.31 8.94
N GLU A 18 -9.17 -5.42 9.45
CA GLU A 18 -10.38 -5.05 8.73
C GLU A 18 -10.72 -3.58 9.02
N VAL A 19 -11.08 -2.84 7.99
CA VAL A 19 -11.46 -1.43 8.10
C VAL A 19 -12.73 -1.17 7.30
N GLU A 20 -13.38 -0.06 7.59
CA GLU A 20 -14.59 0.38 6.90
C GLU A 20 -14.25 1.52 5.94
N LEU A 21 -14.64 1.37 4.67
CA LEU A 21 -14.50 2.39 3.64
C LEU A 21 -15.86 2.65 2.97
N PRO A 22 -16.08 3.83 2.37
CA PRO A 22 -17.28 4.08 1.57
C PRO A 22 -17.39 3.09 0.42
N GLY A 23 -18.58 2.52 0.22
CA GLY A 23 -18.87 1.64 -0.90
C GLY A 23 -19.27 2.42 -2.16
N ASP A 24 -19.67 1.67 -3.20
CA ASP A 24 -20.10 2.26 -4.47
C ASP A 24 -21.29 3.18 -4.28
N GLY A 25 -21.20 4.41 -4.78
CA GLY A 25 -22.24 5.42 -4.68
C GLY A 25 -22.47 6.02 -3.29
N GLU A 26 -21.68 5.64 -2.29
CA GLU A 26 -21.86 6.09 -0.89
C GLU A 26 -21.14 7.40 -0.56
N ALA A 27 -20.19 7.81 -1.38
CA ALA A 27 -19.34 8.97 -1.07
C ALA A 27 -18.90 9.72 -2.31
N THR A 28 -18.47 10.96 -2.11
CA THR A 28 -17.77 11.74 -3.13
C THR A 28 -16.28 11.36 -3.14
N PRO A 29 -15.51 11.72 -4.18
CA PRO A 29 -14.05 11.52 -4.17
C PRO A 29 -13.36 12.13 -2.95
N LYS A 30 -13.81 13.32 -2.53
CA LYS A 30 -13.29 14.00 -1.34
C LYS A 30 -13.52 13.18 -0.07
N ASP A 31 -14.71 12.60 0.09
CA ASP A 31 -15.05 11.78 1.25
C ASP A 31 -14.26 10.47 1.26
N CYS A 32 -14.01 9.89 0.09
CA CYS A 32 -13.16 8.69 -0.05
C CYS A 32 -11.73 8.99 0.43
N TYR A 33 -11.14 10.09 -0.03
CA TYR A 33 -9.80 10.49 0.42
C TYR A 33 -9.74 10.77 1.92
N ALA A 34 -10.77 11.43 2.47
CA ALA A 34 -10.84 11.69 3.91
C ALA A 34 -10.89 10.39 4.73
N ALA A 35 -11.63 9.39 4.27
CA ALA A 35 -11.71 8.08 4.93
C ALA A 35 -10.35 7.35 4.88
N LEU A 36 -9.67 7.35 3.73
CA LEU A 36 -8.34 6.76 3.59
C LEU A 36 -7.32 7.44 4.50
N LYS A 37 -7.31 8.77 4.50
CA LYS A 37 -6.43 9.57 5.35
C LYS A 37 -6.65 9.29 6.84
N ALA A 38 -7.90 9.17 7.26
CA ALA A 38 -8.25 8.86 8.64
C ALA A 38 -7.75 7.48 9.09
N ILE A 39 -7.60 6.54 8.17
CA ILE A 39 -7.04 5.21 8.45
C ILE A 39 -5.51 5.23 8.42
N ILE A 40 -4.92 5.86 7.42
CA ILE A 40 -3.47 5.81 7.16
C ILE A 40 -2.67 6.62 8.18
N GLU A 41 -3.04 7.88 8.42
CA GLU A 41 -2.24 8.78 9.26
C GLU A 41 -2.06 8.29 10.70
N PRO A 42 -3.11 7.81 11.42
CA PRO A 42 -2.93 7.32 12.79
C PRO A 42 -2.01 6.10 12.90
N ILE A 43 -1.96 5.25 11.84
CA ILE A 43 -1.14 4.04 11.83
C ILE A 43 0.31 4.37 11.52
N THR A 44 0.55 5.24 10.55
CA THR A 44 1.89 5.49 10.01
C THR A 44 2.52 6.77 10.52
N GLY A 45 1.72 7.74 10.97
CA GLY A 45 2.20 9.07 11.33
C GLY A 45 2.51 9.98 10.15
N TYR A 46 2.29 9.52 8.91
CA TYR A 46 2.61 10.26 7.70
C TYR A 46 1.46 10.21 6.69
N PRO A 47 1.27 11.28 5.90
CA PRO A 47 0.51 11.15 4.66
C PRO A 47 1.30 10.27 3.70
N LEU A 48 0.66 9.27 3.11
CA LEU A 48 1.31 8.34 2.19
C LEU A 48 0.89 8.62 0.76
N GLU A 49 1.82 8.44 -0.17
CA GLU A 49 1.53 8.49 -1.58
C GLU A 49 0.92 7.18 -2.05
N HIS A 50 -0.01 7.28 -2.98
CA HIS A 50 -0.69 6.12 -3.55
C HIS A 50 0.15 5.46 -4.64
N VAL A 51 0.36 4.16 -4.49
CA VAL A 51 0.96 3.32 -5.52
C VAL A 51 0.04 2.13 -5.75
N THR A 52 -0.43 1.97 -6.99
CA THR A 52 -1.27 0.83 -7.36
C THR A 52 -0.41 -0.39 -7.66
N VAL A 53 -0.73 -1.51 -7.06
CA VAL A 53 -0.09 -2.79 -7.34
C VAL A 53 -1.12 -3.84 -7.74
N LEU A 54 -0.74 -4.72 -8.67
CA LEU A 54 -1.53 -5.88 -9.03
C LEU A 54 -1.02 -7.05 -8.19
N ALA A 55 -1.68 -7.29 -7.08
CA ALA A 55 -1.24 -8.31 -6.14
C ALA A 55 -2.44 -9.04 -5.55
N ASP A 56 -2.24 -10.27 -5.17
CA ASP A 56 -3.18 -10.99 -4.35
C ASP A 56 -2.91 -10.63 -2.89
N PHE A 57 -3.87 -9.97 -2.28
CA PHE A 57 -3.78 -9.55 -0.89
C PHE A 57 -3.56 -10.72 0.07
N ALA A 58 -4.20 -11.84 -0.20
CA ALA A 58 -4.15 -13.02 0.68
C ALA A 58 -3.05 -14.02 0.32
N GLY A 59 -2.23 -13.72 -0.69
CA GLY A 59 -1.23 -14.67 -1.19
C GLY A 59 -1.80 -15.81 -2.01
N GLY A 60 -3.04 -15.72 -2.45
CA GLY A 60 -3.70 -16.71 -3.31
C GLY A 60 -3.30 -16.61 -4.78
N LYS A 61 -4.06 -17.26 -5.65
CA LYS A 61 -3.72 -17.36 -7.08
C LYS A 61 -4.44 -16.32 -7.96
N ASN A 62 -5.38 -15.58 -7.41
CA ASN A 62 -6.17 -14.60 -8.15
C ASN A 62 -5.59 -13.22 -7.96
N PHE A 63 -4.91 -12.72 -8.97
CA PHE A 63 -4.36 -11.37 -8.94
C PHE A 63 -5.50 -10.36 -9.00
N ARG A 64 -5.66 -9.62 -7.91
CA ARG A 64 -6.54 -8.46 -7.85
C ARG A 64 -5.71 -7.20 -7.88
N ARG A 65 -6.27 -6.14 -8.44
CA ARG A 65 -5.72 -4.82 -8.29
C ARG A 65 -5.95 -4.38 -6.84
N SER A 66 -4.88 -4.30 -6.09
CA SER A 66 -4.85 -3.76 -4.73
C SER A 66 -4.10 -2.43 -4.74
N ASP A 67 -4.44 -1.56 -3.81
CA ASP A 67 -3.85 -0.23 -3.73
C ASP A 67 -2.90 -0.15 -2.55
N MET A 68 -1.63 0.14 -2.83
CA MET A 68 -0.60 0.29 -1.80
C MET A 68 -0.25 1.76 -1.62
N PHE A 69 -0.22 2.21 -0.37
CA PHE A 69 0.19 3.56 0.02
C PHE A 69 1.57 3.52 0.64
N VAL A 70 2.46 4.37 0.17
CA VAL A 70 3.86 4.44 0.60
C VAL A 70 4.27 5.87 0.88
N ASN A 71 5.36 6.06 1.62
CA ASN A 71 5.92 7.38 1.89
C ASN A 71 6.96 7.73 0.81
N GLU A 72 6.59 8.54 -0.17
CA GLU A 72 7.49 8.94 -1.25
C GLU A 72 8.69 9.77 -0.77
N LEU A 73 8.57 10.46 0.36
CA LEU A 73 9.62 11.31 0.91
C LEU A 73 10.60 10.54 1.81
N GLY A 74 10.37 9.25 2.04
CA GLY A 74 11.20 8.43 2.92
C GLY A 74 12.66 8.35 2.51
N HIS A 75 12.97 8.48 1.21
CA HIS A 75 14.33 8.47 0.69
C HIS A 75 15.06 9.80 0.86
N VAL A 76 14.35 10.92 0.97
CA VAL A 76 14.94 12.25 1.00
C VAL A 76 15.02 12.85 2.40
N VAL A 77 14.33 12.28 3.38
CA VAL A 77 14.52 12.69 4.78
C VAL A 77 15.88 12.24 5.30
N LYS A 78 16.41 12.93 6.30
CA LYS A 78 17.74 12.63 6.86
C LYS A 78 17.64 12.36 8.36
N PRO A 79 18.01 11.13 8.81
CA PRO A 79 18.38 9.97 7.97
C PRO A 79 17.19 9.43 7.17
N PRO A 80 17.46 8.72 6.05
CA PRO A 80 16.36 8.07 5.30
C PRO A 80 15.59 7.08 6.18
N LEU A 81 14.31 6.89 5.87
CA LEU A 81 13.50 5.90 6.58
C LEU A 81 14.04 4.49 6.31
N PRO A 82 13.87 3.55 7.27
CA PRO A 82 14.37 2.20 7.09
C PRO A 82 13.66 1.48 5.95
N ARG A 83 14.38 0.57 5.29
CA ARG A 83 13.85 -0.25 4.20
C ARG A 83 12.68 -1.10 4.68
N ASN A 84 11.61 -1.12 3.91
CA ASN A 84 10.45 -1.97 4.14
C ASN A 84 10.55 -3.19 3.22
N GLU A 85 11.01 -4.31 3.76
CA GLU A 85 11.27 -5.53 2.98
C GLU A 85 9.99 -6.11 2.39
N GLU A 86 8.90 -6.15 3.14
CA GLU A 86 7.64 -6.72 2.68
C GLU A 86 7.00 -5.89 1.57
N ALA A 87 6.94 -4.57 1.75
CA ALA A 87 6.40 -3.67 0.73
C ALA A 87 7.27 -3.69 -0.53
N THR A 88 8.58 -3.72 -0.38
CA THR A 88 9.53 -3.82 -1.50
C THR A 88 9.31 -5.12 -2.28
N ALA A 89 9.14 -6.25 -1.59
CA ALA A 89 8.87 -7.53 -2.22
C ALA A 89 7.57 -7.53 -3.02
N ILE A 90 6.50 -6.96 -2.48
CA ILE A 90 5.21 -6.84 -3.18
C ILE A 90 5.36 -5.97 -4.43
N TYR A 91 5.98 -4.81 -4.30
CA TYR A 91 6.19 -3.87 -5.41
C TYR A 91 7.01 -4.50 -6.53
N ARG A 92 8.15 -5.13 -6.20
CA ARG A 92 9.03 -5.76 -7.18
C ARG A 92 8.36 -6.95 -7.86
N ARG A 93 7.64 -7.77 -7.13
CA ARG A 93 6.89 -8.90 -7.72
C ARG A 93 5.83 -8.41 -8.71
N ASN A 94 5.10 -7.35 -8.37
CA ASN A 94 4.14 -6.72 -9.27
C ASN A 94 4.82 -6.25 -10.56
N ALA A 95 5.94 -5.55 -10.45
CA ALA A 95 6.67 -5.02 -11.60
C ALA A 95 7.21 -6.14 -12.49
N LEU A 96 7.75 -7.21 -11.91
CA LEU A 96 8.25 -8.36 -12.68
C LEU A 96 7.14 -9.10 -13.42
N LEU A 97 5.97 -9.27 -12.78
CA LEU A 97 4.87 -10.05 -13.36
C LEU A 97 4.03 -9.24 -14.34
N HIS A 98 3.88 -7.93 -14.16
CA HIS A 98 2.88 -7.12 -14.86
C HIS A 98 3.44 -5.94 -15.65
N GLN A 99 4.68 -5.52 -15.39
CA GLN A 99 5.27 -4.33 -16.02
C GLN A 99 6.47 -4.64 -16.91
N GLY A 100 6.80 -5.91 -17.10
CA GLY A 100 7.86 -6.35 -18.02
C GLY A 100 9.29 -6.15 -17.52
N TYR A 101 9.51 -5.82 -16.27
CA TYR A 101 10.85 -5.77 -15.70
C TYR A 101 11.41 -7.18 -15.53
N THR A 102 12.71 -7.35 -15.76
CA THR A 102 13.39 -8.65 -15.68
C THR A 102 14.33 -8.77 -14.50
N ASP A 103 14.80 -7.65 -13.94
CA ASP A 103 15.74 -7.60 -12.83
C ASP A 103 15.14 -6.80 -11.67
N PRO A 104 14.83 -7.45 -10.51
CA PRO A 104 14.28 -6.74 -9.36
C PRO A 104 15.25 -5.67 -8.79
N GLU A 105 16.56 -5.84 -8.97
CA GLU A 105 17.54 -4.87 -8.47
C GLU A 105 17.51 -3.53 -9.23
N GLU A 106 16.90 -3.49 -10.42
CA GLU A 106 16.69 -2.24 -11.18
C GLU A 106 15.55 -1.40 -10.61
N LEU A 107 14.74 -1.97 -9.72
CA LEU A 107 13.57 -1.30 -9.15
C LEU A 107 13.94 -0.62 -7.82
N PRO A 108 13.30 0.52 -7.51
CA PRO A 108 13.52 1.18 -6.23
C PRO A 108 13.05 0.31 -5.06
N VAL A 109 13.64 0.53 -3.89
CA VAL A 109 13.15 -0.07 -2.66
C VAL A 109 12.07 0.82 -2.05
N ILE A 110 11.13 0.22 -1.33
CA ILE A 110 10.17 0.94 -0.51
C ILE A 110 10.77 1.13 0.88
N VAL A 111 10.70 2.34 1.40
CA VAL A 111 11.21 2.68 2.74
C VAL A 111 10.09 3.26 3.60
N GLY A 112 10.18 3.06 4.91
CA GLY A 112 9.18 3.52 5.84
C GLY A 112 7.90 2.67 5.84
N PRO A 113 6.85 3.13 6.56
CA PRO A 113 5.59 2.41 6.62
C PRO A 113 4.92 2.29 5.25
N ALA A 114 4.18 1.20 5.04
CA ALA A 114 3.34 1.01 3.87
C ALA A 114 2.05 0.30 4.27
N ILE A 115 0.97 0.60 3.58
CA ILE A 115 -0.32 -0.06 3.80
C ILE A 115 -0.88 -0.51 2.45
N LEU A 116 -1.20 -1.80 2.35
CA LEU A 116 -1.84 -2.39 1.18
C LEU A 116 -3.33 -2.58 1.47
N PHE A 117 -4.18 -1.96 0.65
CA PHE A 117 -5.63 -2.14 0.74
C PHE A 117 -6.06 -3.22 -0.25
N GLU A 118 -6.83 -4.19 0.23
CA GLU A 118 -7.37 -5.25 -0.62
C GLU A 118 -8.24 -4.68 -1.73
N HIS A 119 -9.13 -3.75 -1.38
CA HIS A 119 -10.06 -3.15 -2.33
C HIS A 119 -10.48 -1.76 -1.88
N ILE A 120 -10.45 -0.81 -2.80
CA ILE A 120 -10.97 0.55 -2.62
C ILE A 120 -11.94 0.83 -3.77
N VAL A 121 -13.12 1.33 -3.43
CA VAL A 121 -14.05 1.85 -4.43
C VAL A 121 -13.71 3.33 -4.64
N TRP A 122 -13.08 3.62 -5.75
CA TRP A 122 -12.74 5.00 -6.12
C TRP A 122 -13.96 5.71 -6.71
N HIS A 123 -14.21 6.90 -6.24
CA HIS A 123 -15.37 7.72 -6.62
C HIS A 123 -15.01 8.84 -7.59
#